data_4395b35383bf4e246e33b12ae38855ad
#
_entry.id   4395b35383bf4e246e33b12ae38855ad
#
_cell.length_a   1.000
_cell.length_b   1.000
_cell.length_c   1.000
_cell.angle_alpha   90.00
_cell.angle_beta   90.00
_cell.angle_gamma   90.00
#
_symmetry.space_group_name_H-M   'P 1'
#
loop_
_entity.id
_entity.type
_entity.pdbx_description
1 polymer ?
#
loop_
_entity_poly.entity_id
_entity_poly.type
_entity_poly.pdbx_seq_one_letter_code
_entity_poly.pdbx_strand_id
1 'polypeptide(L)' 'MATTVLDVLKKKLLEMREPRVEATSTGQPKDWTDYRQCVGEIRGLNLALTEIEILDRLLKEAEDE' A
#
# COMPACT_ATOMS: atom_id res chain seq x y z
N MET A 1 -9.92 14.64 14.62
CA MET A 1 -9.54 15.18 13.30
C MET A 1 -10.37 14.56 12.20
N ALA A 2 -10.69 15.33 11.19
CA ALA A 2 -11.46 14.81 10.07
C ALA A 2 -10.64 13.79 9.26
N THR A 3 -11.27 12.70 8.88
CA THR A 3 -10.66 11.71 8.01
C THR A 3 -10.59 12.26 6.60
N THR A 4 -9.42 12.27 6.00
CA THR A 4 -9.23 12.75 4.64
C THR A 4 -9.41 11.63 3.63
N VAL A 5 -9.56 12.00 2.35
CA VAL A 5 -9.60 11.02 1.26
C VAL A 5 -8.32 10.19 1.23
N LEU A 6 -7.18 10.82 1.54
CA LEU A 6 -5.89 10.10 1.58
C LEU A 6 -5.87 9.05 2.69
N ASP A 7 -6.46 9.35 3.85
CA ASP A 7 -6.55 8.38 4.95
C ASP A 7 -7.37 7.16 4.55
N VAL A 8 -8.49 7.39 3.87
CA VAL A 8 -9.35 6.31 3.39
C VAL A 8 -8.64 5.46 2.34
N LEU A 9 -7.96 6.11 1.41
CA LEU A 9 -7.19 5.40 0.37
C LEU A 9 -6.07 4.58 0.98
N LYS A 10 -5.34 5.15 1.93
CA LYS A 10 -4.27 4.46 2.63
C LYS A 10 -4.78 3.19 3.30
N LYS A 11 -5.90 3.30 3.99
CA LYS A 11 -6.52 2.16 4.67
C LYS A 11 -6.89 1.05 3.67
N LYS A 12 -7.50 1.43 2.55
CA LYS A 12 -7.87 0.47 1.51
C LYS A 12 -6.65 -0.25 0.94
N LEU A 13 -5.57 0.46 0.68
CA LEU A 13 -4.36 -0.14 0.14
C LEU A 13 -3.71 -1.07 1.14
N LEU A 14 -3.72 -0.73 2.43
CA LEU A 14 -3.21 -1.61 3.48
C LEU A 14 -4.05 -2.88 3.57
N GLU A 15 -5.36 -2.77 3.46
CA GLU A 15 -6.26 -3.93 3.46
C GLU A 15 -6.03 -4.83 2.25
N MET A 16 -5.66 -4.25 1.12
CA MET A 16 -5.33 -5.02 -0.09
C MET A 16 -3.96 -5.70 0.03
N ARG A 17 -3.02 -5.05 0.70
CA ARG A 17 -1.66 -5.58 0.86
C ARG A 17 -1.60 -6.77 1.83
N GLU A 18 -2.33 -6.69 2.92
CA GLU A 18 -2.27 -7.66 4.01
C GLU A 18 -2.43 -9.11 3.56
N PRO A 19 -3.51 -9.49 2.85
CA PRO A 19 -3.67 -10.88 2.40
C PRO A 19 -2.62 -11.31 1.39
N ARG A 20 -2.06 -10.38 0.62
CA ARG A 20 -1.02 -10.69 -0.35
C ARG A 20 0.30 -11.02 0.34
N VAL A 21 0.65 -10.26 1.36
CA VAL A 21 1.85 -10.52 2.15
C VAL A 21 1.72 -11.85 2.87
N GLU A 22 0.57 -12.09 3.47
CA GLU A 22 0.31 -13.34 4.18
C GLU A 22 0.37 -14.55 3.24
N ALA A 23 -0.28 -14.48 2.09
CA ALA A 23 -0.26 -15.55 1.11
C ALA A 23 1.17 -15.86 0.64
N THR A 24 1.97 -14.83 0.39
CA THR A 24 3.34 -15.01 -0.07
C THR A 24 4.20 -15.65 1.03
N SER A 25 4.06 -15.21 2.27
CA SER A 25 4.87 -15.72 3.38
C SER A 25 4.46 -17.13 3.80
N THR A 26 3.24 -17.56 3.52
CA THR A 26 2.78 -18.93 3.84
C THR A 26 3.01 -19.92 2.70
N GLY A 27 3.60 -19.47 1.59
CA GLY A 27 3.95 -20.35 0.49
C GLY A 27 2.80 -20.73 -0.42
N GLN A 28 1.75 -19.92 -0.49
CA GLN A 28 0.61 -20.17 -1.37
C GLN A 28 0.92 -20.07 -2.87
N PRO A 29 1.90 -19.26 -3.32
CA PRO A 29 2.25 -19.24 -4.74
C PRO A 29 2.64 -20.63 -5.24
N LYS A 30 2.10 -21.02 -6.37
CA LYS A 30 2.26 -22.37 -6.94
C LYS A 30 3.62 -22.59 -7.58
N ASP A 31 4.17 -21.55 -8.19
CA ASP A 31 5.42 -21.61 -8.93
C ASP A 31 6.15 -20.25 -8.88
N TRP A 32 7.27 -20.18 -9.57
CA TRP A 32 8.10 -18.96 -9.59
C TRP A 32 7.36 -17.76 -10.21
N THR A 33 6.60 -18.00 -11.28
CA THR A 33 5.85 -16.94 -11.95
C THR A 33 4.79 -16.37 -11.01
N ASP A 34 4.06 -17.23 -10.32
CA ASP A 34 3.05 -16.84 -9.35
C ASP A 34 3.67 -16.03 -8.20
N TYR A 35 4.81 -16.52 -7.72
CA TYR A 35 5.56 -15.83 -6.64
C TYR A 35 5.98 -14.43 -7.10
N ARG A 36 6.53 -14.31 -8.31
CA ARG A 36 6.94 -13.01 -8.84
C ARG A 36 5.77 -12.05 -8.98
N GLN A 37 4.61 -12.55 -9.40
CA GLN A 37 3.41 -11.74 -9.50
C GLN A 37 2.98 -11.21 -8.13
N CYS A 38 2.98 -12.07 -7.11
CA CYS A 38 2.63 -11.66 -5.74
C CYS A 38 3.59 -10.60 -5.22
N VAL A 39 4.89 -10.79 -5.42
CA VAL A 39 5.90 -9.81 -5.00
C VAL A 39 5.69 -8.48 -5.74
N GLY A 40 5.40 -8.54 -7.04
CA GLY A 40 5.14 -7.34 -7.84
C GLY A 40 3.94 -6.56 -7.34
N GLU A 41 2.85 -7.24 -6.98
CA GLU A 41 1.66 -6.60 -6.42
C GLU A 41 1.97 -5.92 -5.09
N ILE A 42 2.72 -6.59 -4.21
CA ILE A 42 3.10 -6.03 -2.91
C ILE A 42 3.99 -4.80 -3.12
N ARG A 43 4.94 -4.87 -4.04
CA ARG A 43 5.82 -3.73 -4.33
C ARG A 43 5.03 -2.55 -4.89
N GLY A 44 4.08 -2.82 -5.78
CA GLY A 44 3.21 -1.78 -6.33
C GLY A 44 2.39 -1.09 -5.24
N LEU A 45 1.81 -1.87 -4.32
CA LEU A 45 1.05 -1.32 -3.21
C LEU A 45 1.93 -0.52 -2.26
N ASN A 46 3.15 -0.97 -2.01
CA ASN A 46 4.09 -0.23 -1.16
C ASN A 46 4.50 1.09 -1.80
N LEU A 47 4.73 1.11 -3.12
CA LEU A 47 5.04 2.34 -3.82
C LEU A 47 3.89 3.33 -3.75
N ALA A 48 2.65 2.84 -3.93
CA ALA A 48 1.47 3.69 -3.83
C ALA A 48 1.30 4.25 -2.42
N LEU A 49 1.54 3.44 -1.40
CA LEU A 49 1.47 3.88 0.00
C LEU A 49 2.52 4.96 0.29
N THR A 50 3.72 4.81 -0.24
CA THR A 50 4.79 5.81 -0.09
C THR A 50 4.37 7.13 -0.72
N GLU A 51 3.78 7.11 -1.92
CA GLU A 51 3.32 8.31 -2.59
C GLU A 51 2.21 9.02 -1.81
N ILE A 52 1.31 8.25 -1.22
CA ILE A 52 0.25 8.80 -0.39
C ILE A 52 0.84 9.52 0.83
N GLU A 53 1.84 8.96 1.46
CA GLU A 53 2.50 9.58 2.60
C GLU A 53 3.19 10.89 2.21
N ILE A 54 3.82 10.92 1.04
CA ILE A 54 4.44 12.12 0.52
C ILE A 54 3.39 13.21 0.29
N LEU A 55 2.29 12.86 -0.36
CA LEU A 55 1.21 13.81 -0.63
C LEU A 55 0.59 14.33 0.66
N ASP A 56 0.36 13.45 1.63
CA ASP A 56 -0.21 13.85 2.91
C ASP A 56 0.68 14.85 3.63
N ARG A 57 1.98 14.63 3.60
CA ARG A 57 2.95 15.54 4.18
C ARG A 57 2.94 16.91 3.48
N LEU A 58 2.92 16.90 2.16
CA LEU A 58 2.88 18.14 1.38
C LEU A 58 1.62 18.94 1.67
N LEU A 59 0.48 18.27 1.80
CA LEU A 59 -0.78 18.93 2.12
C LEU A 59 -0.76 19.55 3.51
N LYS A 60 -0.18 18.86 4.48
CA LYS A 60 -0.05 19.38 5.84
C LYS A 60 0.87 20.59 5.90
N GLU A 61 1.98 20.56 5.17
CA GLU A 61 2.90 21.70 5.09
C GLU A 61 2.23 22.90 4.46
N ALA A 62 1.41 22.67 3.42
CA ALA A 62 0.67 23.75 2.77
C ALA A 62 -0.36 24.39 3.72
N GLU A 63 -0.99 23.58 4.56
CA GLU A 63 -1.96 24.09 5.55
C GLU A 63 -1.31 24.93 6.64
N ASP A 64 -0.07 24.63 6.97
CA ASP A 64 0.67 25.34 8.03
C ASP A 64 1.17 26.73 7.58
N GLU A 65 1.13 27.02 6.29
CA GLU A 65 1.46 28.32 5.79
C GLU A 65 0.26 29.26 5.85
#